data_e054582e241ffdadbf0110c57f7dca0c
#
_entry.id   e054582e241ffdadbf0110c57f7dca0c
#
_cell.length_a   1.000
_cell.length_b   1.000
_cell.length_c   1.000
_cell.angle_alpha   90.00
_cell.angle_beta   90.00
_cell.angle_gamma   90.00
#
_symmetry.space_group_name_H-M   'P 1'
#
loop_
_entity.id
_entity.type
_entity.pdbx_description
1 polymer ?
#
loop_
_entity_poly.entity_id
_entity_poly.type
_entity_poly.pdbx_seq_one_letter_code
_entity_poly.pdbx_strand_id
1 'polypeptide(L)'
;MTAKEYLRQYEEAAQLARRLKTEYDKEVELIDSISSPLGGDGTPRGGSISRTTENKALRLADKFAYYRDAELDALRIKRTVLSTINAVPGEAGSTLYERYINLKWDEKRKILRLQTWDEVAKAIGYSKRQTHRFHEDGLAAVQNVIEWHSFP
;
A
#
# COMPACT_ATOMS: atom_id res chain seq x y z
N MET A 1 0.16 -10.50 -19.03
CA MET A 1 0.22 -10.39 -17.56
C MET A 1 -0.01 -11.76 -16.96
N THR A 2 0.88 -12.22 -16.11
CA THR A 2 0.70 -13.48 -15.37
C THR A 2 -0.19 -13.27 -14.14
N ALA A 3 -0.85 -14.34 -13.67
CA ALA A 3 -1.66 -14.30 -12.43
C ALA A 3 -0.86 -13.75 -11.24
N LYS A 4 0.40 -14.12 -11.13
CA LYS A 4 1.28 -13.65 -10.06
C LYS A 4 1.57 -12.14 -10.14
N GLU A 5 1.83 -11.61 -11.32
CA GLU A 5 2.00 -10.17 -11.55
C GLU A 5 0.71 -9.40 -11.22
N TYR A 6 -0.42 -9.92 -11.66
CA TYR A 6 -1.72 -9.35 -11.37
C TYR A 6 -1.99 -9.26 -9.85
N LEU A 7 -1.74 -10.33 -9.12
CA LEU A 7 -1.96 -10.38 -7.68
C LEU A 7 -1.00 -9.47 -6.89
N ARG A 8 0.22 -9.25 -7.39
CA ARG A 8 1.21 -8.38 -6.76
C ARG A 8 0.96 -6.90 -6.94
N GLN A 9 0.09 -6.50 -7.84
CA GLN A 9 -0.24 -5.09 -8.07
C GLN A 9 -0.68 -4.38 -6.78
N TYR A 10 -1.38 -5.06 -5.89
CA TYR A 10 -1.79 -4.47 -4.62
C TYR A 10 -0.61 -4.22 -3.67
N GLU A 11 0.33 -5.15 -3.56
CA GLU A 11 1.55 -4.95 -2.76
C GLU A 11 2.32 -3.70 -3.23
N GLU A 12 2.53 -3.59 -4.53
CA GLU A 12 3.25 -2.47 -5.14
C GLU A 12 2.53 -1.13 -4.90
N ALA A 13 1.22 -1.09 -5.11
CA ALA A 13 0.40 0.09 -4.87
C ALA A 13 0.36 0.50 -3.39
N ALA A 14 0.23 -0.47 -2.48
CA ALA A 14 0.23 -0.23 -1.04
C ALA A 14 1.59 0.28 -0.54
N GLN A 15 2.69 -0.25 -1.06
CA GLN A 15 4.04 0.23 -0.74
C GLN A 15 4.24 1.67 -1.22
N LEU A 16 3.80 2.00 -2.43
CA LEU A 16 3.88 3.36 -2.96
C LEU A 16 3.08 4.34 -2.09
N ALA A 17 1.83 4.01 -1.77
CA ALA A 17 0.98 4.86 -0.92
C ALA A 17 1.62 5.09 0.45
N ARG A 18 2.20 4.06 1.06
CA ARG A 18 2.85 4.18 2.36
C ARG A 18 4.14 5.02 2.30
N ARG A 19 4.93 4.88 1.24
CA ARG A 19 6.11 5.72 1.04
C ARG A 19 5.74 7.20 0.91
N LEU A 20 4.75 7.51 0.09
CA LEU A 20 4.28 8.90 -0.09
C LEU A 20 3.67 9.47 1.20
N LYS A 21 2.98 8.64 1.99
CA LYS A 21 2.51 9.05 3.31
C LYS A 21 3.67 9.39 4.25
N THR A 22 4.70 8.58 4.29
CA THR A 22 5.89 8.81 5.11
C THR A 22 6.60 10.11 4.70
N GLU A 23 6.70 10.40 3.41
CA GLU A 23 7.26 11.66 2.91
C GLU A 23 6.41 12.86 3.32
N TYR A 24 5.09 12.74 3.24
CA TYR A 24 4.16 13.76 3.70
C TYR A 24 4.31 14.01 5.21
N ASP A 25 4.30 12.97 6.03
CA ASP A 25 4.43 13.08 7.49
C ASP A 25 5.75 13.75 7.90
N LYS A 26 6.86 13.48 7.22
CA LYS A 26 8.15 14.14 7.42
C LYS A 26 8.10 15.64 7.12
N GLU A 27 7.40 16.04 6.06
CA GLU A 27 7.23 17.46 5.74
C GLU A 27 6.37 18.18 6.78
N VAL A 28 5.33 17.53 7.29
CA VAL A 28 4.51 18.06 8.39
C VAL A 28 5.37 18.29 9.64
N GLU A 29 6.17 17.31 10.04
CA GLU A 29 7.07 17.41 11.18
C GLU A 29 8.09 18.56 11.03
N LEU A 30 8.65 18.73 9.83
CA LEU A 30 9.58 19.84 9.54
C LEU A 30 8.91 21.20 9.68
N ILE A 31 7.67 21.35 9.25
CA ILE A 31 6.92 22.61 9.37
C ILE A 31 6.59 22.90 10.83
N ASP A 32 6.14 21.91 11.59
CA ASP A 32 5.83 22.03 13.00
C ASP A 32 7.08 22.40 13.83
N SER A 33 8.24 21.84 13.51
CA SER A 33 9.49 22.15 14.20
C SER A 33 9.97 23.60 13.97
N ILE A 34 9.64 24.18 12.82
CA ILE A 34 9.99 25.57 12.48
C ILE A 34 8.99 26.55 13.09
N SER A 35 7.77 26.12 13.34
CA SER A 35 6.67 26.91 13.90
C SER A 35 6.71 27.01 15.43
N SER A 36 7.62 26.31 16.10
CA SER A 36 7.82 26.47 17.55
C SER A 36 8.32 27.88 17.86
N PRO A 37 7.56 28.71 18.60
CA PRO A 37 8.02 30.04 18.94
C PRO A 37 9.13 29.92 19.97
N LEU A 38 10.35 30.05 19.53
CA LEU A 38 11.44 30.52 20.38
C LEU A 38 11.02 31.92 20.84
N GLY A 39 10.76 32.04 22.13
CA GLY A 39 10.28 33.26 22.77
C GLY A 39 10.98 34.52 22.25
N GLY A 40 10.34 35.19 21.37
CA GLY A 40 10.75 36.44 20.79
C GLY A 40 9.69 37.47 21.15
N ASP A 41 10.16 38.48 21.84
CA ASP A 41 9.62 39.79 22.06
C ASP A 41 8.34 40.10 21.23
N GLY A 42 7.25 40.39 21.92
CA GLY A 42 5.90 40.54 21.37
C GLY A 42 5.65 41.81 20.54
N THR A 43 6.46 42.09 19.55
CA THR A 43 6.14 43.13 18.56
C THR A 43 5.39 42.53 17.36
N PRO A 44 4.15 42.95 17.10
CA PRO A 44 3.43 42.57 15.90
C PRO A 44 4.11 43.24 14.69
N ARG A 45 5.08 42.56 14.07
CA ARG A 45 5.48 42.92 12.72
C ARG A 45 4.37 42.45 11.78
N GLY A 46 3.67 43.43 11.17
CA GLY A 46 2.80 43.17 10.04
C GLY A 46 3.58 42.44 8.95
N GLY A 47 3.56 41.15 9.04
CA GLY A 47 4.30 40.30 8.14
C GLY A 47 3.49 40.04 6.88
N SER A 48 3.98 40.52 5.74
CA SER A 48 3.70 39.82 4.49
C SER A 48 4.07 38.34 4.72
N ILE A 49 3.10 37.45 4.52
CA ILE A 49 3.32 36.03 4.51
C ILE A 49 4.50 35.79 3.54
N SER A 50 5.63 35.36 4.09
CA SER A 50 6.83 35.20 3.32
C SER A 50 6.55 34.23 2.17
N ARG A 51 6.98 34.53 0.94
CA ARG A 51 6.91 33.62 -0.22
C ARG A 51 7.42 32.22 0.12
N THR A 52 8.34 32.13 1.04
CA THR A 52 8.90 30.88 1.57
C THR A 52 7.82 30.07 2.31
N THR A 53 6.97 30.69 3.12
CA THR A 53 5.87 30.01 3.85
C THR A 53 4.78 29.56 2.88
N GLU A 54 4.45 30.42 1.92
CA GLU A 54 3.49 30.10 0.86
C GLU A 54 3.96 28.93 0.01
N ASN A 55 5.22 28.92 -0.43
CA ASN A 55 5.82 27.81 -1.18
C ASN A 55 5.87 26.52 -0.36
N LYS A 56 6.12 26.57 0.94
CA LYS A 56 6.06 25.38 1.82
C LYS A 56 4.64 24.84 1.93
N ALA A 57 3.64 25.70 2.06
CA ALA A 57 2.24 25.30 2.11
C ALA A 57 1.79 24.62 0.80
N LEU A 58 2.19 25.17 -0.36
CA LEU A 58 1.92 24.58 -1.68
C LEU A 58 2.60 23.20 -1.84
N ARG A 59 3.83 23.06 -1.42
CA ARG A 59 4.56 21.77 -1.44
C ARG A 59 3.87 20.72 -0.57
N LEU A 60 3.41 21.10 0.61
CA LEU A 60 2.69 20.22 1.52
C LEU A 60 1.35 19.77 0.91
N ALA A 61 0.60 20.70 0.29
CA ALA A 61 -0.64 20.39 -0.40
C ALA A 61 -0.43 19.39 -1.56
N ASP A 62 0.62 19.59 -2.36
CA ASP A 62 0.97 18.69 -3.46
C ASP A 62 1.34 17.29 -2.95
N LYS A 63 2.16 17.19 -1.91
CA LYS A 63 2.51 15.91 -1.29
C LYS A 63 1.29 15.19 -0.71
N PHE A 64 0.37 15.93 -0.10
CA PHE A 64 -0.89 15.40 0.39
C PHE A 64 -1.75 14.83 -0.76
N ALA A 65 -1.86 15.57 -1.86
CA ALA A 65 -2.61 15.13 -3.04
C ALA A 65 -2.02 13.84 -3.64
N TYR A 66 -0.71 13.76 -3.81
CA TYR A 66 -0.04 12.54 -4.30
C TYR A 66 -0.26 11.36 -3.38
N TYR A 67 -0.13 11.55 -2.08
CA TYR A 67 -0.39 10.51 -1.09
C TYR A 67 -1.85 10.02 -1.15
N ARG A 68 -2.81 10.92 -1.18
CA ARG A 68 -4.24 10.57 -1.26
C ARG A 68 -4.60 9.83 -2.53
N ASP A 69 -4.09 10.26 -3.67
CA ASP A 69 -4.32 9.58 -4.95
C ASP A 69 -3.74 8.17 -4.95
N ALA A 70 -2.52 7.99 -4.44
CA ALA A 70 -1.90 6.67 -4.33
C ALA A 70 -2.66 5.75 -3.37
N GLU A 71 -3.18 6.28 -2.26
CA GLU A 71 -4.01 5.51 -1.31
C GLU A 71 -5.32 5.06 -1.95
N LEU A 72 -6.00 5.93 -2.68
CA LEU A 72 -7.23 5.60 -3.40
C LEU A 72 -6.98 4.55 -4.50
N ASP A 73 -5.90 4.68 -5.24
CA ASP A 73 -5.52 3.70 -6.27
C ASP A 73 -5.19 2.34 -5.64
N ALA A 74 -4.47 2.32 -4.52
CA ALA A 74 -4.22 1.07 -3.79
C ALA A 74 -5.52 0.40 -3.33
N LEU A 75 -6.50 1.16 -2.85
CA LEU A 75 -7.81 0.64 -2.46
C LEU A 75 -8.62 0.10 -3.66
N ARG A 76 -8.56 0.76 -4.81
CA ARG A 76 -9.20 0.29 -6.05
C ARG A 76 -8.57 -1.03 -6.51
N ILE A 77 -7.24 -1.09 -6.56
CA ILE A 77 -6.51 -2.30 -6.94
C ILE A 77 -6.81 -3.43 -5.95
N LYS A 78 -6.77 -3.15 -4.64
CA LYS A 78 -7.16 -4.12 -3.61
C LYS A 78 -8.54 -4.71 -3.86
N ARG A 79 -9.52 -3.87 -4.14
CA ARG A 79 -10.91 -4.32 -4.40
C ARG A 79 -10.99 -5.23 -5.61
N THR A 80 -10.30 -4.87 -6.70
CA THR A 80 -10.27 -5.65 -7.93
C THR A 80 -9.59 -7.00 -7.72
N VAL A 81 -8.42 -7.03 -7.11
CA VAL A 81 -7.67 -8.26 -6.80
C VAL A 81 -8.47 -9.14 -5.84
N LEU A 82 -9.04 -8.56 -4.79
CA LEU A 82 -9.87 -9.29 -3.82
C LEU A 82 -11.10 -9.91 -4.45
N SER A 83 -11.77 -9.20 -5.35
CA SER A 83 -12.90 -9.74 -6.11
C SER A 83 -12.53 -10.97 -6.92
N THR A 84 -11.36 -10.95 -7.56
CA THR A 84 -10.83 -12.09 -8.31
C THR A 84 -10.49 -13.26 -7.37
N ILE A 85 -9.85 -13.00 -6.24
CA ILE A 85 -9.52 -14.02 -5.23
C ILE A 85 -10.78 -14.66 -4.65
N ASN A 86 -11.82 -13.86 -4.37
CA ASN A 86 -13.07 -14.36 -3.84
C ASN A 86 -13.83 -15.29 -4.81
N ALA A 87 -13.54 -15.21 -6.09
CA ALA A 87 -14.05 -16.14 -7.10
C ALA A 87 -13.33 -17.50 -7.11
N VAL A 88 -12.16 -17.59 -6.44
CA VAL A 88 -11.39 -18.84 -6.32
C VAL A 88 -11.92 -19.62 -5.10
N PRO A 89 -12.47 -20.82 -5.28
CA PRO A 89 -13.07 -21.57 -4.19
C PRO A 89 -12.04 -22.23 -3.26
N GLY A 90 -12.45 -22.47 -2.02
CA GLY A 90 -11.75 -23.32 -1.06
C GLY A 90 -10.42 -22.76 -0.56
N GLU A 91 -9.51 -23.65 -0.22
CA GLU A 91 -8.22 -23.32 0.39
C GLU A 91 -7.26 -22.57 -0.55
N ALA A 92 -7.45 -22.74 -1.85
CA ALA A 92 -6.70 -21.97 -2.85
C ALA A 92 -6.99 -20.46 -2.73
N GLY A 93 -8.26 -20.07 -2.61
CA GLY A 93 -8.67 -18.69 -2.37
C GLY A 93 -8.12 -18.13 -1.06
N SER A 94 -8.20 -18.89 0.04
CA SER A 94 -7.65 -18.53 1.34
C SER A 94 -6.14 -18.32 1.30
N THR A 95 -5.44 -19.18 0.57
CA THR A 95 -3.98 -19.07 0.39
C THR A 95 -3.60 -17.80 -0.36
N LEU A 96 -4.31 -17.47 -1.44
CA LEU A 96 -4.08 -16.24 -2.20
C LEU A 96 -4.38 -15.00 -1.37
N TYR A 97 -5.46 -15.01 -0.59
CA TYR A 97 -5.80 -13.91 0.31
C TYR A 97 -4.69 -13.65 1.32
N GLU A 98 -4.26 -14.67 2.06
CA GLU A 98 -3.19 -14.52 3.05
C GLU A 98 -1.88 -14.05 2.42
N ARG A 99 -1.53 -14.58 1.26
CA ARG A 99 -0.27 -14.24 0.60
C ARG A 99 -0.26 -12.83 0.02
N TYR A 100 -1.34 -12.40 -0.67
CA TYR A 100 -1.34 -11.20 -1.51
C TYR A 100 -2.17 -10.03 -0.96
N ILE A 101 -3.14 -10.28 -0.11
CA ILE A 101 -3.99 -9.24 0.48
C ILE A 101 -3.59 -8.91 1.91
N ASN A 102 -3.32 -9.93 2.72
CA ASN A 102 -2.95 -9.76 4.12
C ASN A 102 -1.45 -9.48 4.26
N LEU A 103 -1.03 -8.29 3.79
CA LEU A 103 0.36 -7.84 3.82
C LEU A 103 0.85 -7.67 5.27
N LYS A 104 2.12 -7.92 5.49
CA LYS A 104 2.80 -7.72 6.77
C LYS A 104 3.76 -6.54 6.73
N TRP A 105 3.88 -5.88 7.86
CA TRP A 105 4.85 -4.82 8.05
C TRP A 105 6.21 -5.41 8.46
N ASP A 106 7.26 -5.06 7.73
CA ASP A 106 8.64 -5.43 8.07
C ASP A 106 9.30 -4.26 8.81
N GLU A 107 9.47 -4.41 10.12
CA GLU A 107 10.06 -3.37 10.99
C GLU A 107 11.52 -3.07 10.65
N LYS A 108 12.27 -4.05 10.18
CA LYS A 108 13.70 -3.87 9.85
C LYS A 108 13.87 -3.08 8.55
N ARG A 109 13.09 -3.43 7.53
CA ARG A 109 13.14 -2.81 6.20
C ARG A 109 12.23 -1.58 6.08
N LYS A 110 11.30 -1.39 7.02
CA LYS A 110 10.29 -0.32 6.99
C LYS A 110 9.45 -0.34 5.70
N ILE A 111 9.03 -1.54 5.29
CA ILE A 111 8.20 -1.77 4.10
C ILE A 111 7.05 -2.74 4.41
N LEU A 112 5.98 -2.62 3.61
CA LEU A 112 4.98 -3.68 3.52
C LEU A 112 5.54 -4.82 2.67
N ARG A 113 5.26 -6.05 3.07
CA ARG A 113 5.70 -7.25 2.34
C ARG A 113 4.62 -8.30 2.26
N LEU A 114 4.76 -9.19 1.31
CA LEU A 114 3.99 -10.42 1.28
C LEU A 114 4.33 -11.29 2.51
N GLN A 115 3.37 -12.04 3.02
CA GLN A 115 3.63 -13.05 4.04
C GLN A 115 4.59 -14.11 3.50
N THR A 116 5.49 -14.61 4.35
CA THR A 116 6.33 -15.77 4.00
C THR A 116 5.47 -17.03 3.89
N TRP A 117 5.99 -18.06 3.25
CA TRP A 117 5.25 -19.32 3.11
C TRP A 117 4.96 -20.00 4.44
N ASP A 118 5.84 -19.85 5.42
CA ASP A 118 5.61 -20.36 6.78
C ASP A 118 4.48 -19.60 7.48
N GLU A 119 4.42 -18.28 7.31
CA GLU A 119 3.32 -17.44 7.85
C GLU A 119 1.98 -17.79 7.19
N VAL A 120 1.94 -17.96 5.87
CA VAL A 120 0.72 -18.36 5.15
C VAL A 120 0.26 -19.75 5.59
N ALA A 121 1.15 -20.73 5.63
CA ALA A 121 0.84 -22.09 6.05
C ALA A 121 0.26 -22.12 7.47
N LYS A 122 0.84 -21.36 8.39
CA LYS A 122 0.35 -21.23 9.76
C LYS A 122 -1.04 -20.57 9.79
N ALA A 123 -1.27 -19.54 8.99
CA ALA A 123 -2.55 -18.82 8.96
C ALA A 123 -3.70 -19.70 8.46
N ILE A 124 -3.46 -20.51 7.44
CA ILE A 124 -4.49 -21.40 6.88
C ILE A 124 -4.58 -22.77 7.56
N GLY A 125 -3.62 -23.12 8.42
CA GLY A 125 -3.62 -24.37 9.19
C GLY A 125 -3.19 -25.62 8.40
N TYR A 126 -2.36 -25.45 7.38
CA TYR A 126 -1.85 -26.54 6.54
C TYR A 126 -0.33 -26.62 6.51
N SER A 127 0.21 -27.74 6.03
CA SER A 127 1.64 -27.87 5.81
C SER A 127 2.12 -26.94 4.69
N LYS A 128 3.39 -26.55 4.74
CA LYS A 128 3.99 -25.70 3.70
C LYS A 128 3.85 -26.31 2.29
N ARG A 129 3.99 -27.64 2.17
CA ARG A 129 3.83 -28.36 0.91
C ARG A 129 2.40 -28.27 0.37
N GLN A 130 1.39 -28.44 1.22
CA GLN A 130 -0.02 -28.29 0.83
C GLN A 130 -0.35 -26.85 0.47
N THR A 131 0.17 -25.87 1.23
CA THR A 131 0.03 -24.45 0.95
C THR A 131 0.55 -24.08 -0.44
N HIS A 132 1.71 -24.62 -0.84
CA HIS A 132 2.23 -24.42 -2.19
C HIS A 132 1.33 -24.99 -3.28
N ARG A 133 0.73 -26.17 -3.06
CA ARG A 133 -0.25 -26.75 -4.00
C ARG A 133 -1.49 -25.87 -4.14
N PHE A 134 -2.05 -25.42 -3.02
CA PHE A 134 -3.20 -24.48 -3.05
C PHE A 134 -2.86 -23.19 -3.77
N HIS A 135 -1.65 -22.69 -3.60
CA HIS A 135 -1.19 -21.50 -4.31
C HIS A 135 -1.10 -21.74 -5.83
N GLU A 136 -0.55 -22.85 -6.27
CA GLU A 136 -0.48 -23.19 -7.69
C GLU A 136 -1.88 -23.34 -8.31
N ASP A 137 -2.79 -24.05 -7.62
CA ASP A 137 -4.18 -24.19 -8.04
C ASP A 137 -4.88 -22.83 -8.12
N GLY A 138 -4.64 -21.97 -7.12
CA GLY A 138 -5.17 -20.62 -7.10
C GLY A 138 -4.64 -19.72 -8.23
N LEU A 139 -3.36 -19.80 -8.53
CA LEU A 139 -2.77 -19.06 -9.66
C LEU A 139 -3.35 -19.51 -11.00
N ALA A 140 -3.56 -20.83 -11.18
CA ALA A 140 -4.20 -21.35 -12.39
C ALA A 140 -5.62 -20.84 -12.55
N ALA A 141 -6.40 -20.82 -11.45
CA ALA A 141 -7.77 -20.28 -11.46
C ALA A 141 -7.79 -18.79 -11.80
N VAL A 142 -6.90 -18.00 -11.21
CA VAL A 142 -6.78 -16.54 -11.49
C VAL A 142 -6.35 -16.31 -12.93
N GLN A 143 -5.42 -17.10 -13.45
CA GLN A 143 -4.96 -16.98 -14.84
C GLN A 143 -6.11 -17.19 -15.83
N ASN A 144 -6.97 -18.17 -15.59
CA ASN A 144 -8.17 -18.42 -16.40
C ASN A 144 -9.12 -17.21 -16.37
N VAL A 145 -9.31 -16.57 -15.22
CA VAL A 145 -10.16 -15.37 -15.09
C VAL A 145 -9.57 -14.19 -15.89
N ILE A 146 -8.26 -13.97 -15.79
CA ILE A 146 -7.57 -12.89 -16.51
C ILE A 146 -7.69 -13.09 -18.02
N GLU A 147 -7.47 -14.29 -18.49
CA GLU A 147 -7.58 -14.63 -19.92
C GLU A 147 -9.00 -14.47 -20.43
N TRP A 148 -10.00 -14.91 -19.67
CA TRP A 148 -11.41 -14.73 -20.01
C TRP A 148 -11.80 -13.27 -20.20
N HIS A 149 -11.30 -12.37 -19.36
CA HIS A 149 -11.54 -10.93 -19.47
C HIS A 149 -10.71 -10.22 -20.55
N SER A 150 -9.70 -10.89 -21.10
CA SER A 150 -8.83 -10.35 -22.15
C SER A 150 -9.33 -10.63 -23.56
N PHE A 151 -10.37 -11.45 -23.72
CA PHE A 151 -11.02 -11.66 -25.01
C PHE A 151 -12.09 -10.59 -25.24
N PRO A 152 -12.04 -9.87 -26.39
CA PRO A 152 -13.03 -8.86 -26.75
C PRO A 152 -14.41 -9.49 -27.02
#